data_4dcfde0e7e0249d1af9e16a3d190367b
#
_entry.id   4dcfde0e7e0249d1af9e16a3d190367b
#
_cell.length_a   1.000
_cell.length_b   1.000
_cell.length_c   1.000
_cell.angle_alpha   90.00
_cell.angle_beta   90.00
_cell.angle_gamma   90.00
#
_symmetry.space_group_name_H-M   'P 1'
#
loop_
_entity.id
_entity.type
_entity.pdbx_description
1 polymer ?
#
loop_
_entity_poly.entity_id
_entity_poly.type
_entity_poly.pdbx_seq_one_letter_code
_entity_poly.pdbx_strand_id
1 'polypeptide(L)'
;MLDLVIVNVPYMFINNPPLAGAVLKSCVEEQGFNAKSMDYNIDFVNHPVATNDIVLWLQKEDSPPQAENYINFKNWVKECAKEILSQQARWIGISIFTKDSQLACEEFVVALKDLDPNCQIVLGGMGQEDRRNQWGARWIDLMWNSGIVDSVIAREAEKEVVELLKHDKKEFVQALQLTVEELDNLPVPNFDDYNLDLYGDLDPYSTEETISMPITGSKGCVRKCTFCNVASFWPKYRQRNGHNIGKEIIDLYNKYGINYFKFTDSLINGSLKDFRLMNEYITDRMPNTISYKGQFICRPARHMPDRDYDLMRSAGCKLVQIGMESGSEAVRDHMGKKFTNSDIERTTYSLADQKIRQQWFIFVGYPTETDADFEETL
;
A
#
# COMPACT_ATOMS: atom_id res chain seq x y z
N MET A 1 15.06 18.11 18.41
CA MET A 1 15.48 16.72 18.28
C MET A 1 14.28 15.96 17.74
N LEU A 2 14.45 15.10 16.73
CA LEU A 2 13.37 14.26 16.24
C LEU A 2 13.14 13.09 17.21
N ASP A 3 11.88 12.72 17.40
CA ASP A 3 11.52 11.51 18.17
C ASP A 3 11.58 10.28 17.26
N LEU A 4 11.20 10.45 15.98
CA LEU A 4 11.15 9.34 15.01
C LEU A 4 11.59 9.82 13.62
N VAL A 5 12.47 9.09 12.96
CA VAL A 5 12.63 9.14 11.51
C VAL A 5 12.04 7.87 10.91
N ILE A 6 11.14 8.00 9.93
CA ILE A 6 10.49 6.90 9.25
C ILE A 6 11.14 6.72 7.88
N VAL A 7 11.72 5.55 7.65
CA VAL A 7 12.52 5.26 6.46
C VAL A 7 11.84 4.20 5.62
N ASN A 8 11.65 4.48 4.33
CA ASN A 8 11.27 3.48 3.33
C ASN A 8 12.52 3.07 2.56
N VAL A 9 12.77 1.78 2.50
CA VAL A 9 13.92 1.20 1.82
C VAL A 9 13.52 0.53 0.50
N PRO A 10 14.41 0.42 -0.51
CA PRO A 10 14.10 -0.30 -1.75
C PRO A 10 13.85 -1.80 -1.48
N TYR A 11 13.09 -2.54 -2.28
CA TYR A 11 12.53 -2.15 -3.55
C TYR A 11 11.01 -2.20 -3.50
N MET A 12 10.33 -1.19 -4.02
CA MET A 12 8.88 -1.18 -4.19
C MET A 12 8.49 -0.28 -5.38
N PHE A 13 7.27 -0.42 -5.86
CA PHE A 13 6.75 0.44 -6.92
C PHE A 13 6.65 1.91 -6.48
N ILE A 14 7.02 2.83 -7.36
CA ILE A 14 7.17 4.28 -7.11
C ILE A 14 6.00 5.12 -7.66
N ASN A 15 4.83 4.53 -7.84
CA ASN A 15 3.71 5.21 -8.51
C ASN A 15 3.07 6.32 -7.67
N ASN A 16 3.35 6.35 -6.37
CA ASN A 16 2.83 7.34 -5.43
C ASN A 16 3.71 7.36 -4.16
N PRO A 17 3.70 8.47 -3.40
CA PRO A 17 4.48 8.56 -2.16
C PRO A 17 4.02 7.52 -1.12
N PRO A 18 4.92 7.07 -0.23
CA PRO A 18 4.62 6.06 0.76
C PRO A 18 3.56 6.51 1.77
N LEU A 19 2.35 5.92 1.68
CA LEU A 19 1.25 6.25 2.58
C LEU A 19 1.56 5.91 4.04
N ALA A 20 2.23 4.79 4.29
CA ALA A 20 2.53 4.34 5.66
C ALA A 20 3.36 5.37 6.42
N GLY A 21 4.42 5.92 5.81
CA GLY A 21 5.24 6.97 6.41
C GLY A 21 4.45 8.23 6.71
N ALA A 22 3.59 8.67 5.77
CA ALA A 22 2.76 9.85 5.94
C ALA A 22 1.71 9.69 7.06
N VAL A 23 1.07 8.51 7.16
CA VAL A 23 0.10 8.20 8.23
C VAL A 23 0.77 8.13 9.58
N LEU A 24 1.87 7.37 9.70
CA LEU A 24 2.59 7.23 10.98
C LEU A 24 3.13 8.57 11.47
N LYS A 25 3.68 9.40 10.57
CA LYS A 25 4.10 10.75 10.89
C LYS A 25 2.94 11.55 11.49
N SER A 26 1.78 11.59 10.85
CA SER A 26 0.61 12.30 11.37
C SER A 26 0.15 11.77 12.73
N CYS A 27 0.14 10.45 12.93
CA CYS A 27 -0.25 9.84 14.21
C CYS A 27 0.69 10.27 15.35
N VAL A 28 1.99 10.35 15.10
CA VAL A 28 2.98 10.74 16.11
C VAL A 28 2.92 12.26 16.37
N GLU A 29 2.77 13.06 15.31
CA GLU A 29 2.67 14.54 15.43
C GLU A 29 1.42 14.97 16.19
N GLU A 30 0.27 14.28 15.97
CA GLU A 30 -0.97 14.54 16.72
C GLU A 30 -0.79 14.34 18.24
N GLN A 31 0.14 13.47 18.65
CA GLN A 31 0.47 13.22 20.05
C GLN A 31 1.61 14.10 20.58
N GLY A 32 2.04 15.09 19.82
CA GLY A 32 3.06 16.10 20.22
C GLY A 32 4.50 15.63 20.06
N PHE A 33 4.77 14.52 19.37
CA PHE A 33 6.12 14.11 19.00
C PHE A 33 6.53 14.69 17.66
N ASN A 34 7.83 14.74 17.38
CA ASN A 34 8.37 15.22 16.11
C ASN A 34 8.82 14.06 15.25
N ALA A 35 8.31 13.97 14.03
CA ALA A 35 8.68 12.92 13.10
C ALA A 35 9.08 13.47 11.73
N LYS A 36 9.94 12.70 11.02
CA LYS A 36 10.32 12.97 9.64
C LYS A 36 10.24 11.66 8.84
N SER A 37 9.74 11.76 7.61
CA SER A 37 9.72 10.63 6.68
C SER A 37 10.82 10.80 5.62
N MET A 38 11.50 9.70 5.27
CA MET A 38 12.54 9.65 4.24
C MET A 38 12.28 8.45 3.32
N ASP A 39 12.30 8.66 2.01
CA ASP A 39 12.03 7.61 1.03
C ASP A 39 13.25 7.32 0.16
N TYR A 40 14.06 6.37 0.59
CA TYR A 40 15.21 5.89 -0.20
C TYR A 40 14.83 4.95 -1.34
N ASN A 41 13.56 4.53 -1.44
CA ASN A 41 13.12 3.78 -2.60
C ASN A 41 13.04 4.66 -3.85
N ILE A 42 12.51 5.89 -3.74
CA ILE A 42 12.46 6.82 -4.87
C ILE A 42 13.88 7.27 -5.25
N ASP A 43 14.75 7.50 -4.25
CA ASP A 43 16.15 7.86 -4.48
C ASP A 43 16.91 6.73 -5.18
N PHE A 44 16.70 5.47 -4.74
CA PHE A 44 17.31 4.29 -5.34
C PHE A 44 16.96 4.16 -6.82
N VAL A 45 15.66 4.22 -7.16
CA VAL A 45 15.20 4.02 -8.55
C VAL A 45 15.76 5.06 -9.50
N ASN A 46 16.00 6.28 -9.01
CA ASN A 46 16.62 7.37 -9.80
C ASN A 46 18.15 7.37 -9.75
N HIS A 47 18.79 6.47 -9.00
CA HIS A 47 20.22 6.43 -8.81
C HIS A 47 20.90 5.39 -9.73
N PRO A 48 22.11 5.66 -10.27
CA PRO A 48 22.85 4.69 -11.09
C PRO A 48 23.14 3.34 -10.42
N VAL A 49 23.02 3.25 -9.11
CA VAL A 49 23.18 2.01 -8.33
C VAL A 49 22.03 1.00 -8.56
N ALA A 50 20.89 1.45 -9.07
CA ALA A 50 19.74 0.60 -9.40
C ALA A 50 19.96 -0.18 -10.71
N THR A 51 21.03 -0.95 -10.78
CA THR A 51 21.31 -1.82 -11.92
C THR A 51 20.35 -3.02 -11.94
N ASN A 52 20.11 -3.61 -13.11
CA ASN A 52 19.17 -4.73 -13.25
C ASN A 52 19.48 -5.89 -12.30
N ASP A 53 20.75 -6.24 -12.12
CA ASP A 53 21.15 -7.33 -11.24
C ASP A 53 20.93 -7.01 -9.75
N ILE A 54 21.08 -5.76 -9.34
CA ILE A 54 20.71 -5.32 -7.98
C ILE A 54 19.18 -5.39 -7.78
N VAL A 55 18.40 -4.91 -8.76
CA VAL A 55 16.93 -4.97 -8.69
C VAL A 55 16.44 -6.42 -8.61
N LEU A 56 16.94 -7.30 -9.48
CA LEU A 56 16.60 -8.73 -9.47
C LEU A 56 16.99 -9.41 -8.14
N TRP A 57 18.18 -9.09 -7.63
CA TRP A 57 18.64 -9.60 -6.34
C TRP A 57 17.73 -9.13 -5.18
N LEU A 58 17.34 -7.85 -5.14
CA LEU A 58 16.40 -7.35 -4.14
C LEU A 58 15.05 -8.06 -4.21
N GLN A 59 14.57 -8.36 -5.42
CA GLN A 59 13.36 -9.17 -5.63
C GLN A 59 13.55 -10.64 -5.28
N LYS A 60 14.76 -11.02 -4.83
CA LYS A 60 15.13 -12.39 -4.46
C LYS A 60 14.98 -13.39 -5.61
N GLU A 61 15.27 -12.98 -6.80
CA GLU A 61 15.62 -13.92 -7.87
C GLU A 61 17.01 -14.47 -7.58
N ASP A 62 17.19 -15.78 -7.77
CA ASP A 62 18.31 -16.59 -7.24
C ASP A 62 19.73 -16.24 -7.75
N SER A 63 19.92 -15.12 -8.37
CA SER A 63 21.21 -14.68 -8.91
C SER A 63 21.82 -13.59 -8.04
N PRO A 64 22.99 -13.84 -7.40
CA PRO A 64 23.69 -12.79 -6.69
C PRO A 64 24.11 -11.69 -7.69
N PRO A 65 24.11 -10.41 -7.27
CA PRO A 65 24.55 -9.32 -8.14
C PRO A 65 26.03 -9.42 -8.42
N GLN A 66 26.50 -8.74 -9.47
CA GLN A 66 27.92 -8.61 -9.75
C GLN A 66 28.63 -7.93 -8.58
N ALA A 67 29.82 -8.39 -8.23
CA ALA A 67 30.52 -7.92 -7.03
C ALA A 67 30.73 -6.40 -7.00
N GLU A 68 31.01 -5.78 -8.15
CA GLU A 68 31.17 -4.33 -8.26
C GLU A 68 29.87 -3.59 -7.97
N ASN A 69 28.74 -4.03 -8.57
CA ASN A 69 27.43 -3.43 -8.36
C ASN A 69 26.99 -3.57 -6.91
N TYR A 70 27.24 -4.72 -6.29
CA TYR A 70 26.94 -4.93 -4.88
C TYR A 70 27.76 -4.01 -3.96
N ILE A 71 29.06 -3.83 -4.24
CA ILE A 71 29.90 -2.88 -3.49
C ILE A 71 29.39 -1.45 -3.65
N ASN A 72 28.99 -1.05 -4.86
CA ASN A 72 28.42 0.26 -5.12
C ASN A 72 27.09 0.45 -4.37
N PHE A 73 26.23 -0.56 -4.36
CA PHE A 73 24.98 -0.54 -3.60
C PHE A 73 25.25 -0.38 -2.09
N LYS A 74 26.16 -1.16 -1.51
CA LYS A 74 26.53 -1.02 -0.09
C LYS A 74 27.11 0.36 0.25
N ASN A 75 27.91 0.94 -0.64
CA ASN A 75 28.43 2.29 -0.46
C ASN A 75 27.30 3.32 -0.47
N TRP A 76 26.34 3.19 -1.38
CA TRP A 76 25.15 4.04 -1.42
C TRP A 76 24.31 3.88 -0.14
N VAL A 77 24.03 2.67 0.30
CA VAL A 77 23.33 2.41 1.58
C VAL A 77 24.06 3.06 2.76
N LYS A 78 25.40 3.00 2.78
CA LYS A 78 26.19 3.64 3.83
C LYS A 78 26.05 5.17 3.84
N GLU A 79 25.98 5.82 2.68
CA GLU A 79 25.73 7.27 2.61
C GLU A 79 24.29 7.60 3.07
N CYS A 80 23.28 6.82 2.67
CA CYS A 80 21.92 6.95 3.17
C CYS A 80 21.87 6.78 4.71
N ALA A 81 22.59 5.81 5.26
CA ALA A 81 22.65 5.59 6.71
C ALA A 81 23.27 6.79 7.46
N LYS A 82 24.30 7.43 6.90
CA LYS A 82 24.86 8.67 7.46
C LYS A 82 23.84 9.80 7.46
N GLU A 83 23.08 9.94 6.39
CA GLU A 83 22.03 10.94 6.29
C GLU A 83 20.92 10.69 7.33
N ILE A 84 20.48 9.45 7.51
CA ILE A 84 19.50 9.04 8.53
C ILE A 84 20.03 9.42 9.92
N LEU A 85 21.25 9.03 10.25
CA LEU A 85 21.86 9.32 11.56
C LEU A 85 22.05 10.82 11.79
N SER A 86 22.30 11.62 10.74
CA SER A 86 22.42 13.07 10.83
C SER A 86 21.13 13.77 11.31
N GLN A 87 19.97 13.09 11.19
CA GLN A 87 18.69 13.59 11.69
C GLN A 87 18.62 13.59 13.23
N GLN A 88 19.52 12.87 13.91
CA GLN A 88 19.60 12.77 15.38
C GLN A 88 18.24 12.39 16.01
N ALA A 89 17.54 11.44 15.38
CA ALA A 89 16.27 10.94 15.88
C ALA A 89 16.48 9.95 17.02
N ARG A 90 15.57 9.94 17.99
CA ARG A 90 15.55 8.97 19.09
C ARG A 90 15.32 7.53 18.59
N TRP A 91 14.44 7.38 17.60
CA TRP A 91 14.14 6.11 16.94
C TRP A 91 14.24 6.22 15.42
N ILE A 92 14.76 5.17 14.82
CA ILE A 92 14.77 4.97 13.36
C ILE A 92 13.75 3.87 13.05
N GLY A 93 12.62 4.24 12.45
CA GLY A 93 11.58 3.29 12.02
C GLY A 93 11.77 2.91 10.56
N ILE A 94 12.03 1.63 10.27
CA ILE A 94 12.12 1.14 8.89
C ILE A 94 10.82 0.46 8.52
N SER A 95 10.14 1.02 7.51
CA SER A 95 8.87 0.54 6.99
C SER A 95 9.10 -0.38 5.80
N ILE A 96 8.69 -1.65 5.94
CA ILE A 96 8.83 -2.69 4.92
C ILE A 96 7.46 -3.00 4.34
N PHE A 97 7.22 -2.56 3.10
CA PHE A 97 5.91 -2.77 2.46
C PHE A 97 5.81 -4.15 1.78
N THR A 98 6.88 -4.59 1.11
CA THR A 98 6.94 -5.86 0.39
C THR A 98 8.10 -6.73 0.87
N LYS A 99 8.03 -8.03 0.57
CA LYS A 99 9.16 -8.94 0.78
C LYS A 99 10.43 -8.51 0.05
N ASP A 100 10.28 -7.78 -1.05
CA ASP A 100 11.38 -7.36 -1.91
C ASP A 100 12.25 -6.26 -1.26
N SER A 101 11.71 -5.59 -0.23
CA SER A 101 12.46 -4.63 0.59
C SER A 101 13.27 -5.29 1.72
N GLN A 102 13.13 -6.60 1.95
CA GLN A 102 13.80 -7.27 3.09
C GLN A 102 15.32 -7.25 2.99
N LEU A 103 15.90 -7.55 1.80
CA LEU A 103 17.36 -7.57 1.61
C LEU A 103 17.96 -6.17 1.75
N ALA A 104 17.33 -5.16 1.17
CA ALA A 104 17.78 -3.78 1.38
C ALA A 104 17.68 -3.37 2.86
N CYS A 105 16.62 -3.75 3.55
CA CYS A 105 16.48 -3.48 4.98
C CYS A 105 17.63 -4.09 5.79
N GLU A 106 18.04 -5.32 5.50
CA GLU A 106 19.20 -5.94 6.14
C GLU A 106 20.47 -5.08 5.96
N GLU A 107 20.74 -4.64 4.75
CA GLU A 107 21.91 -3.79 4.46
C GLU A 107 21.83 -2.42 5.16
N PHE A 108 20.65 -1.80 5.18
CA PHE A 108 20.43 -0.54 5.91
C PHE A 108 20.64 -0.70 7.42
N VAL A 109 20.06 -1.74 8.02
CA VAL A 109 20.21 -2.03 9.47
C VAL A 109 21.67 -2.26 9.83
N VAL A 110 22.40 -3.07 9.03
CA VAL A 110 23.84 -3.32 9.23
C VAL A 110 24.63 -2.01 9.13
N ALA A 111 24.39 -1.20 8.09
CA ALA A 111 25.12 0.05 7.89
C ALA A 111 24.84 1.08 9.02
N LEU A 112 23.62 1.15 9.52
CA LEU A 112 23.25 2.02 10.65
C LEU A 112 23.98 1.58 11.93
N LYS A 113 23.96 0.30 12.26
CA LYS A 113 24.63 -0.25 13.46
C LYS A 113 26.14 -0.20 13.35
N ASP A 114 26.73 -0.34 12.18
CA ASP A 114 28.17 -0.19 11.95
C ASP A 114 28.64 1.27 12.18
N LEU A 115 27.81 2.25 11.82
CA LEU A 115 28.10 3.68 11.98
C LEU A 115 27.79 4.18 13.41
N ASP A 116 26.69 3.73 13.98
CA ASP A 116 26.31 4.02 15.38
C ASP A 116 25.67 2.77 16.02
N PRO A 117 26.44 1.98 16.80
CA PRO A 117 25.91 0.80 17.50
C PRO A 117 24.79 1.10 18.49
N ASN A 118 24.64 2.35 18.94
CA ASN A 118 23.65 2.76 19.92
C ASN A 118 22.35 3.30 19.29
N CYS A 119 22.30 3.51 17.97
CA CYS A 119 21.06 3.95 17.35
C CYS A 119 19.92 2.95 17.60
N GLN A 120 18.72 3.44 17.86
CA GLN A 120 17.57 2.59 18.14
C GLN A 120 16.78 2.36 16.86
N ILE A 121 16.55 1.10 16.49
CA ILE A 121 15.88 0.70 15.26
C ILE A 121 14.60 -0.06 15.58
N VAL A 122 13.47 0.38 15.02
CA VAL A 122 12.20 -0.35 15.01
C VAL A 122 11.82 -0.75 13.59
N LEU A 123 11.48 -2.03 13.40
CA LEU A 123 10.97 -2.54 12.12
C LEU A 123 9.46 -2.62 12.14
N GLY A 124 8.84 -2.24 11.02
CA GLY A 124 7.40 -2.34 10.83
C GLY A 124 7.01 -2.57 9.37
N GLY A 125 5.71 -2.73 9.15
CA GLY A 125 5.13 -2.88 7.81
C GLY A 125 4.76 -4.33 7.45
N MET A 126 4.01 -4.48 6.36
CA MET A 126 3.42 -5.77 5.97
C MET A 126 4.42 -6.75 5.37
N GLY A 127 5.43 -6.26 4.66
CA GLY A 127 6.43 -7.09 3.98
C GLY A 127 7.29 -7.95 4.91
N GLN A 128 7.26 -7.68 6.20
CA GLN A 128 7.98 -8.45 7.20
C GLN A 128 7.42 -9.88 7.42
N GLU A 129 6.14 -10.11 7.11
CA GLU A 129 5.47 -11.41 7.34
C GLU A 129 5.48 -12.32 6.10
N ASP A 130 5.83 -11.82 4.92
CA ASP A 130 5.59 -12.48 3.64
C ASP A 130 6.49 -13.69 3.34
N ARG A 131 7.58 -13.92 4.09
CA ARG A 131 8.47 -15.06 3.84
C ARG A 131 8.77 -15.88 5.08
N ARG A 132 8.70 -17.18 4.87
CA ARG A 132 9.37 -18.17 5.71
C ARG A 132 10.59 -18.69 4.96
N ASN A 133 11.71 -18.86 5.65
CA ASN A 133 12.85 -19.56 5.10
C ASN A 133 12.53 -21.05 4.92
N GLN A 134 13.47 -21.82 4.36
CA GLN A 134 13.33 -23.27 4.19
C GLN A 134 13.05 -24.04 5.51
N TRP A 135 13.30 -23.43 6.67
CA TRP A 135 13.05 -23.97 8.00
C TRP A 135 11.72 -23.47 8.60
N GLY A 136 10.94 -22.70 7.85
CA GLY A 136 9.64 -22.16 8.28
C GLY A 136 9.72 -20.93 9.20
N ALA A 137 10.90 -20.37 9.46
CA ALA A 137 11.05 -19.15 10.25
C ALA A 137 10.69 -17.91 9.41
N ARG A 138 9.93 -16.99 10.00
CA ARG A 138 9.63 -15.71 9.36
C ARG A 138 10.90 -14.84 9.37
N TRP A 139 11.08 -14.03 8.33
CA TRP A 139 12.21 -13.10 8.23
C TRP A 139 12.29 -12.16 9.45
N ILE A 140 11.17 -11.62 9.89
CA ILE A 140 11.13 -10.70 11.03
C ILE A 140 11.57 -11.33 12.36
N ASP A 141 11.27 -12.64 12.56
CA ASP A 141 11.74 -13.36 13.73
C ASP A 141 13.26 -13.50 13.73
N LEU A 142 13.87 -13.67 12.56
CA LEU A 142 15.32 -13.73 12.42
C LEU A 142 15.96 -12.37 12.74
N MET A 143 15.40 -11.28 12.22
CA MET A 143 15.89 -9.93 12.52
C MET A 143 15.79 -9.61 14.02
N TRP A 144 14.67 -9.94 14.65
CA TRP A 144 14.48 -9.75 16.08
C TRP A 144 15.44 -10.62 16.94
N ASN A 145 15.50 -11.91 16.63
CA ASN A 145 16.32 -12.87 17.41
C ASN A 145 17.82 -12.65 17.26
N SER A 146 18.27 -12.00 16.18
CA SER A 146 19.67 -11.62 16.01
C SER A 146 20.11 -10.51 16.95
N GLY A 147 19.15 -9.76 17.54
CA GLY A 147 19.42 -8.60 18.39
C GLY A 147 19.93 -7.36 17.64
N ILE A 148 19.92 -7.37 16.31
CA ILE A 148 20.39 -6.22 15.49
C ILE A 148 19.37 -5.08 15.47
N VAL A 149 18.09 -5.37 15.75
CA VAL A 149 17.01 -4.37 15.86
C VAL A 149 16.51 -4.30 17.30
N ASP A 150 16.09 -3.12 17.71
CA ASP A 150 15.73 -2.83 19.10
C ASP A 150 14.23 -3.04 19.39
N SER A 151 13.38 -2.94 18.36
CA SER A 151 11.95 -3.21 18.47
C SER A 151 11.36 -3.68 17.15
N VAL A 152 10.21 -4.34 17.23
CA VAL A 152 9.41 -4.76 16.07
C VAL A 152 7.95 -4.45 16.33
N ILE A 153 7.29 -3.78 15.38
CA ILE A 153 5.85 -3.58 15.38
C ILE A 153 5.27 -4.29 14.15
N ALA A 154 4.73 -5.48 14.38
CA ALA A 154 4.11 -6.26 13.32
C ALA A 154 2.66 -5.80 13.09
N ARG A 155 2.24 -5.72 11.82
CA ARG A 155 0.90 -5.31 11.36
C ARG A 155 0.63 -3.81 11.43
N GLU A 156 -0.50 -3.38 12.07
CA GLU A 156 -0.96 -1.99 12.08
C GLU A 156 -0.24 -1.19 13.17
N ALA A 157 0.68 -0.33 12.77
CA ALA A 157 1.61 0.33 13.69
C ALA A 157 1.13 1.69 14.21
N GLU A 158 -0.02 2.19 13.75
CA GLU A 158 -0.47 3.56 13.98
C GLU A 158 -0.57 3.93 15.47
N LYS A 159 -0.97 2.99 16.33
CA LYS A 159 -1.04 3.19 17.79
C LYS A 159 0.26 2.79 18.48
N GLU A 160 0.82 1.66 18.07
CA GLU A 160 1.97 1.07 18.74
C GLU A 160 3.24 1.91 18.57
N VAL A 161 3.39 2.64 17.46
CA VAL A 161 4.52 3.57 17.28
C VAL A 161 4.44 4.73 18.28
N VAL A 162 3.25 5.21 18.59
CA VAL A 162 3.04 6.24 19.62
C VAL A 162 3.38 5.70 21.02
N GLU A 163 2.95 4.48 21.33
CA GLU A 163 3.28 3.84 22.60
C GLU A 163 4.78 3.54 22.74
N LEU A 164 5.45 3.18 21.63
CA LEU A 164 6.92 3.06 21.60
C LEU A 164 7.58 4.39 21.99
N LEU A 165 7.13 5.51 21.41
CA LEU A 165 7.71 6.83 21.69
C LEU A 165 7.43 7.32 23.12
N LYS A 166 6.29 6.95 23.72
CA LYS A 166 5.95 7.30 25.10
C LYS A 166 6.79 6.53 26.12
N HIS A 167 7.13 5.29 25.85
CA HIS A 167 7.66 4.36 26.85
C HIS A 167 9.07 3.85 26.58
N ASP A 168 9.63 4.09 25.38
CA ASP A 168 10.95 3.60 24.94
C ASP A 168 11.15 2.08 25.10
N LYS A 169 10.09 1.30 24.94
CA LYS A 169 10.15 -0.14 25.15
C LYS A 169 10.76 -0.86 23.96
N LYS A 170 11.78 -1.65 24.23
CA LYS A 170 12.39 -2.57 23.29
C LYS A 170 11.67 -3.90 23.34
N GLU A 171 10.72 -4.11 22.43
CA GLU A 171 9.87 -5.30 22.43
C GLU A 171 9.42 -5.70 21.04
N PHE A 172 8.99 -6.97 20.91
CA PHE A 172 8.29 -7.45 19.72
C PHE A 172 6.79 -7.35 19.96
N VAL A 173 6.14 -6.39 19.28
CA VAL A 173 4.70 -6.15 19.40
C VAL A 173 3.96 -6.75 18.23
N GLN A 174 3.01 -7.63 18.49
CA GLN A 174 2.01 -8.05 17.52
C GLN A 174 0.82 -7.10 17.62
N ALA A 175 0.85 -6.01 16.86
CA ALA A 175 -0.19 -4.98 16.94
C ALA A 175 -1.59 -5.54 16.64
N LEU A 176 -2.56 -5.07 17.40
CA LEU A 176 -3.96 -5.36 17.14
C LEU A 176 -4.47 -4.53 15.96
N GLN A 177 -5.44 -5.10 15.25
CA GLN A 177 -6.09 -4.35 14.18
C GLN A 177 -6.89 -3.19 14.79
N LEU A 178 -6.76 -2.00 14.21
CA LEU A 178 -7.60 -0.87 14.55
C LEU A 178 -9.08 -1.23 14.40
N THR A 179 -9.91 -0.75 15.28
CA THR A 179 -11.38 -0.79 15.11
C THR A 179 -11.80 0.08 13.93
N VAL A 180 -13.06 -0.02 13.51
CA VAL A 180 -13.61 0.88 12.47
C VAL A 180 -13.53 2.33 12.90
N GLU A 181 -13.86 2.63 14.17
CA GLU A 181 -13.81 3.97 14.73
C GLU A 181 -12.39 4.53 14.78
N GLU A 182 -11.42 3.74 15.23
CA GLU A 182 -10.01 4.14 15.26
C GLU A 182 -9.45 4.37 13.85
N LEU A 183 -9.80 3.50 12.89
CA LEU A 183 -9.40 3.67 11.49
C LEU A 183 -10.01 4.93 10.86
N ASP A 184 -11.25 5.25 11.22
CA ASP A 184 -11.97 6.41 10.69
C ASP A 184 -11.49 7.74 11.30
N ASN A 185 -10.93 7.69 12.51
CA ASN A 185 -10.39 8.84 13.23
C ASN A 185 -8.88 9.03 13.07
N LEU A 186 -8.21 8.28 12.18
CA LEU A 186 -6.81 8.55 11.89
C LEU A 186 -6.64 9.98 11.33
N PRO A 187 -5.57 10.68 11.72
CA PRO A 187 -5.29 12.01 11.17
C PRO A 187 -5.02 11.96 9.67
N VAL A 188 -5.27 13.07 8.98
CA VAL A 188 -4.97 13.21 7.55
C VAL A 188 -3.47 12.97 7.33
N PRO A 189 -3.06 12.11 6.37
CA PRO A 189 -1.67 11.79 6.13
C PRO A 189 -0.82 13.02 5.80
N ASN A 190 0.37 13.11 6.41
CA ASN A 190 1.30 14.22 6.22
C ASN A 190 2.43 13.85 5.25
N PHE A 191 2.34 14.36 4.02
CA PHE A 191 3.32 14.12 2.95
C PHE A 191 4.36 15.23 2.80
N ASP A 192 4.48 16.16 3.75
CA ASP A 192 5.32 17.37 3.64
C ASP A 192 6.82 17.06 3.44
N ASP A 193 7.29 15.90 3.85
CA ASP A 193 8.70 15.48 3.72
C ASP A 193 9.03 14.87 2.36
N TYR A 194 8.02 14.55 1.52
CA TYR A 194 8.24 13.94 0.23
C TYR A 194 8.29 14.99 -0.89
N ASN A 195 9.25 14.84 -1.80
CA ASN A 195 9.22 15.59 -3.06
C ASN A 195 8.23 14.91 -4.00
N LEU A 196 6.99 15.40 -4.00
CA LEU A 196 5.88 14.78 -4.72
C LEU A 196 6.09 14.74 -6.23
N ASP A 197 6.88 15.65 -6.80
CA ASP A 197 7.17 15.69 -8.25
C ASP A 197 7.98 14.48 -8.74
N LEU A 198 8.59 13.72 -7.83
CA LEU A 198 9.34 12.51 -8.18
C LEU A 198 8.45 11.28 -8.38
N TYR A 199 7.17 11.33 -7.95
CA TYR A 199 6.26 10.20 -8.02
C TYR A 199 5.32 10.34 -9.21
N GLY A 200 5.50 9.51 -10.22
CA GLY A 200 4.63 9.41 -11.39
C GLY A 200 3.81 8.12 -11.37
N ASP A 201 2.52 8.20 -11.64
CA ASP A 201 1.72 7.02 -11.91
C ASP A 201 1.77 6.74 -13.42
N LEU A 202 2.65 5.82 -13.80
CA LEU A 202 2.63 5.24 -15.14
C LEU A 202 1.36 4.39 -15.27
N ASP A 203 0.25 5.04 -15.57
CA ASP A 203 -0.93 4.34 -16.08
C ASP A 203 -0.56 3.77 -17.45
N PRO A 204 -0.49 2.42 -17.62
CA PRO A 204 -0.09 1.81 -18.90
C PRO A 204 -1.04 2.17 -20.05
N TYR A 205 -2.19 2.79 -19.77
CA TYR A 205 -3.17 3.28 -20.72
C TYR A 205 -3.19 4.80 -20.87
N SER A 206 -2.34 5.52 -20.10
CA SER A 206 -2.14 6.96 -20.23
C SER A 206 -0.78 7.23 -20.86
N THR A 207 -0.72 8.21 -21.75
CA THR A 207 0.53 8.72 -22.33
C THR A 207 1.19 9.79 -21.45
N GLU A 208 0.53 10.16 -20.35
CA GLU A 208 1.00 11.20 -19.43
C GLU A 208 1.32 10.57 -18.07
N GLU A 209 2.50 10.88 -17.52
CA GLU A 209 2.83 10.62 -16.14
C GLU A 209 1.95 11.50 -15.26
N THR A 210 1.13 10.89 -14.41
CA THR A 210 0.24 11.62 -13.52
C THR A 210 0.62 11.31 -12.09
N ILE A 211 1.01 12.35 -11.35
CA ILE A 211 1.24 12.22 -9.90
C ILE A 211 -0.07 11.86 -9.23
N SER A 212 -0.04 10.83 -8.39
CA SER A 212 -1.23 10.42 -7.63
C SER A 212 -0.95 10.39 -6.13
N MET A 213 -1.99 10.73 -5.34
CA MET A 213 -1.96 10.60 -3.89
C MET A 213 -2.61 9.29 -3.46
N PRO A 214 -1.96 8.50 -2.60
CA PRO A 214 -2.57 7.31 -2.05
C PRO A 214 -3.62 7.67 -1.00
N ILE A 215 -4.72 6.92 -0.99
CA ILE A 215 -5.82 7.06 -0.03
C ILE A 215 -6.29 5.68 0.42
N THR A 216 -6.68 5.53 1.68
CA THR A 216 -7.25 4.30 2.22
C THR A 216 -8.66 4.56 2.72
N GLY A 217 -9.65 3.95 2.07
CA GLY A 217 -11.04 3.96 2.52
C GLY A 217 -11.40 2.74 3.36
N SER A 218 -10.71 1.61 3.15
CA SER A 218 -10.98 0.37 3.87
C SER A 218 -9.73 -0.49 4.04
N LYS A 219 -9.74 -1.35 5.06
CA LYS A 219 -8.74 -2.43 5.22
C LYS A 219 -9.44 -3.79 5.18
N GLY A 220 -8.84 -4.74 4.45
CA GLY A 220 -9.41 -6.06 4.22
C GLY A 220 -10.33 -6.14 3.02
N CYS A 221 -11.08 -7.23 2.90
CA CYS A 221 -12.01 -7.46 1.79
C CYS A 221 -13.29 -8.17 2.29
N VAL A 222 -14.42 -7.85 1.67
CA VAL A 222 -15.71 -8.54 1.95
C VAL A 222 -15.75 -9.95 1.38
N ARG A 223 -14.76 -10.33 0.57
CA ARG A 223 -14.61 -11.67 -0.02
C ARG A 223 -13.49 -12.42 0.67
N LYS A 224 -13.56 -13.75 0.60
CA LYS A 224 -12.54 -14.68 1.08
C LYS A 224 -12.19 -15.64 -0.05
N CYS A 225 -11.63 -15.09 -1.13
CA CYS A 225 -11.22 -15.88 -2.27
C CYS A 225 -10.12 -16.86 -1.86
N THR A 226 -10.19 -18.10 -2.37
CA THR A 226 -9.33 -19.22 -1.93
C THR A 226 -7.84 -19.01 -2.23
N PHE A 227 -7.51 -18.21 -3.22
CA PHE A 227 -6.15 -17.89 -3.65
C PHE A 227 -5.59 -16.61 -3.01
N CYS A 228 -6.43 -15.81 -2.33
CA CYS A 228 -6.08 -14.46 -1.89
C CYS A 228 -5.63 -14.44 -0.44
N ASN A 229 -4.47 -13.84 -0.17
CA ASN A 229 -3.91 -13.72 1.17
C ASN A 229 -4.43 -12.51 1.98
N VAL A 230 -5.25 -11.63 1.39
CA VAL A 230 -5.80 -10.44 2.07
C VAL A 230 -6.47 -10.81 3.40
N ALA A 231 -7.23 -11.91 3.43
CA ALA A 231 -7.90 -12.37 4.65
C ALA A 231 -6.93 -12.88 5.74
N SER A 232 -5.69 -13.23 5.37
CA SER A 232 -4.65 -13.63 6.33
C SER A 232 -4.07 -12.42 7.04
N PHE A 233 -3.90 -11.29 6.33
CA PHE A 233 -3.42 -10.04 6.90
C PHE A 233 -4.53 -9.28 7.63
N TRP A 234 -5.71 -9.18 6.98
CA TRP A 234 -6.88 -8.50 7.53
C TRP A 234 -8.07 -9.45 7.59
N PRO A 235 -8.20 -10.22 8.67
CA PRO A 235 -9.31 -11.19 8.85
C PRO A 235 -10.69 -10.54 8.85
N LYS A 236 -10.77 -9.25 9.22
CA LYS A 236 -12.02 -8.47 9.23
C LYS A 236 -11.95 -7.35 8.21
N TYR A 237 -13.01 -7.21 7.42
CA TYR A 237 -13.22 -6.03 6.60
C TYR A 237 -13.63 -4.86 7.49
N ARG A 238 -12.96 -3.73 7.34
CA ARG A 238 -13.23 -2.48 8.08
C ARG A 238 -13.30 -1.34 7.09
N GLN A 239 -14.42 -0.63 7.09
CA GLN A 239 -14.69 0.49 6.18
C GLN A 239 -14.76 1.78 6.98
N ARG A 240 -14.05 2.80 6.51
CA ARG A 240 -14.16 4.17 7.00
C ARG A 240 -15.47 4.81 6.51
N ASN A 241 -15.93 5.83 7.23
CA ASN A 241 -17.09 6.61 6.84
C ASN A 241 -16.84 7.33 5.50
N GLY A 242 -17.78 7.24 4.58
CA GLY A 242 -17.63 7.82 3.23
C GLY A 242 -17.43 9.35 3.24
N HIS A 243 -18.09 10.09 4.15
CA HIS A 243 -17.86 11.53 4.29
C HIS A 243 -16.42 11.85 4.74
N ASN A 244 -15.86 11.06 5.66
CA ASN A 244 -14.51 11.28 6.16
C ASN A 244 -13.46 10.99 5.06
N ILE A 245 -13.69 9.96 4.25
CA ILE A 245 -12.86 9.67 3.08
C ILE A 245 -12.91 10.83 2.07
N GLY A 246 -14.12 11.29 1.72
CA GLY A 246 -14.29 12.41 0.80
C GLY A 246 -13.68 13.71 1.33
N LYS A 247 -13.80 13.95 2.64
CA LYS A 247 -13.17 15.10 3.30
C LYS A 247 -11.64 15.03 3.22
N GLU A 248 -11.04 13.89 3.54
CA GLU A 248 -9.59 13.68 3.45
C GLU A 248 -9.07 13.90 2.04
N ILE A 249 -9.76 13.41 1.00
CA ILE A 249 -9.42 13.67 -0.40
C ILE A 249 -9.38 15.18 -0.68
N ILE A 250 -10.39 15.93 -0.23
CA ILE A 250 -10.46 17.38 -0.45
C ILE A 250 -9.37 18.11 0.36
N ASP A 251 -9.12 17.70 1.59
CA ASP A 251 -8.06 18.28 2.43
C ASP A 251 -6.66 18.08 1.81
N LEU A 252 -6.39 16.88 1.30
CA LEU A 252 -5.14 16.57 0.60
C LEU A 252 -5.01 17.37 -0.71
N TYR A 253 -6.08 17.47 -1.49
CA TYR A 253 -6.08 18.34 -2.68
C TYR A 253 -5.80 19.80 -2.36
N ASN A 254 -6.46 20.36 -1.34
CA ASN A 254 -6.26 21.73 -0.93
C ASN A 254 -4.85 22.00 -0.43
N LYS A 255 -4.23 21.01 0.21
CA LYS A 255 -2.87 21.16 0.77
C LYS A 255 -1.78 20.97 -0.30
N TYR A 256 -1.92 19.97 -1.19
CA TYR A 256 -0.85 19.57 -2.11
C TYR A 256 -1.12 19.90 -3.58
N GLY A 257 -2.34 20.30 -3.94
CA GLY A 257 -2.71 20.64 -5.31
C GLY A 257 -2.86 19.45 -6.25
N ILE A 258 -2.67 18.20 -5.76
CA ILE A 258 -2.77 16.98 -6.56
C ILE A 258 -4.22 16.49 -6.54
N ASN A 259 -4.83 16.39 -7.71
CA ASN A 259 -6.24 16.05 -7.87
C ASN A 259 -6.52 14.59 -8.25
N TYR A 260 -5.49 13.77 -8.39
CA TYR A 260 -5.63 12.35 -8.73
C TYR A 260 -5.31 11.45 -7.54
N PHE A 261 -6.27 10.58 -7.19
CA PHE A 261 -6.17 9.72 -6.01
C PHE A 261 -6.21 8.24 -6.39
N LYS A 262 -5.31 7.47 -5.78
CA LYS A 262 -5.25 6.02 -5.92
C LYS A 262 -5.65 5.35 -4.62
N PHE A 263 -6.76 4.64 -4.63
CA PHE A 263 -7.16 3.85 -3.48
C PHE A 263 -6.22 2.65 -3.29
N THR A 264 -5.72 2.49 -2.07
CA THR A 264 -4.91 1.33 -1.65
C THR A 264 -5.77 0.16 -1.18
N ASP A 265 -7.06 0.35 -1.19
CA ASP A 265 -8.08 -0.63 -0.80
C ASP A 265 -8.05 -1.88 -1.68
N SER A 266 -8.22 -3.05 -1.08
CA SER A 266 -8.51 -4.27 -1.84
C SER A 266 -9.87 -4.23 -2.54
N LEU A 267 -10.73 -3.25 -2.19
CA LEU A 267 -12.08 -3.11 -2.73
C LEU A 267 -12.73 -1.79 -2.31
N ILE A 268 -12.90 -0.84 -3.24
CA ILE A 268 -13.50 0.48 -2.94
C ILE A 268 -15.03 0.42 -2.75
N ASN A 269 -15.72 -0.51 -3.40
CA ASN A 269 -17.17 -0.69 -3.30
C ASN A 269 -17.58 -1.85 -2.37
N GLY A 270 -16.79 -2.11 -1.33
CA GLY A 270 -17.09 -3.11 -0.30
C GLY A 270 -18.34 -2.74 0.51
N SER A 271 -18.39 -1.52 1.05
CA SER A 271 -19.56 -0.87 1.62
C SER A 271 -20.18 0.07 0.58
N LEU A 272 -21.29 -0.33 -0.01
CA LEU A 272 -21.99 0.53 -1.00
C LEU A 272 -22.55 1.81 -0.37
N LYS A 273 -22.91 1.77 0.93
CA LYS A 273 -23.34 2.94 1.67
C LYS A 273 -22.25 4.00 1.72
N ASP A 274 -21.07 3.63 2.20
CA ASP A 274 -19.97 4.57 2.38
C ASP A 274 -19.35 4.98 1.04
N PHE A 275 -19.35 4.07 0.06
CA PHE A 275 -18.97 4.39 -1.30
C PHE A 275 -19.85 5.48 -1.93
N ARG A 276 -21.18 5.41 -1.75
CA ARG A 276 -22.10 6.46 -2.21
C ARG A 276 -21.85 7.77 -1.47
N LEU A 277 -21.77 7.73 -0.14
CA LEU A 277 -21.52 8.92 0.68
C LEU A 277 -20.24 9.65 0.29
N MET A 278 -19.16 8.91 0.00
CA MET A 278 -17.91 9.50 -0.48
C MET A 278 -18.09 10.21 -1.83
N ASN A 279 -18.71 9.52 -2.80
CA ASN A 279 -18.93 10.08 -4.13
C ASN A 279 -19.87 11.29 -4.11
N GLU A 280 -20.94 11.25 -3.30
CA GLU A 280 -21.85 12.38 -3.07
C GLU A 280 -21.08 13.57 -2.48
N TYR A 281 -20.26 13.32 -1.44
CA TYR A 281 -19.48 14.38 -0.78
C TYR A 281 -18.50 15.07 -1.74
N ILE A 282 -17.82 14.30 -2.59
CA ILE A 282 -16.89 14.84 -3.61
C ILE A 282 -17.67 15.62 -4.68
N THR A 283 -18.75 15.03 -5.21
CA THR A 283 -19.57 15.67 -6.26
C THR A 283 -20.14 17.01 -5.84
N ASP A 284 -20.62 17.09 -4.59
CA ASP A 284 -21.25 18.31 -4.06
C ASP A 284 -20.25 19.46 -3.85
N ARG A 285 -19.01 19.14 -3.51
CA ARG A 285 -18.00 20.14 -3.09
C ARG A 285 -16.93 20.44 -4.12
N MET A 286 -16.57 19.45 -4.92
CA MET A 286 -15.46 19.55 -5.88
C MET A 286 -15.85 18.94 -7.24
N PRO A 287 -16.96 19.40 -7.86
CA PRO A 287 -17.42 18.85 -9.13
C PRO A 287 -16.33 18.99 -10.21
N ASN A 288 -16.05 17.90 -10.92
CA ASN A 288 -15.06 17.83 -12.02
C ASN A 288 -13.61 18.18 -11.65
N THR A 289 -13.29 18.29 -10.37
CA THR A 289 -11.94 18.64 -9.92
C THR A 289 -11.13 17.39 -9.57
N ILE A 290 -11.73 16.51 -8.77
CA ILE A 290 -11.09 15.28 -8.27
C ILE A 290 -11.15 14.21 -9.36
N SER A 291 -10.13 13.38 -9.37
CA SER A 291 -10.06 12.12 -10.13
C SER A 291 -9.60 11.00 -9.23
N TYR A 292 -10.13 9.78 -9.42
CA TYR A 292 -9.65 8.64 -8.64
C TYR A 292 -9.72 7.33 -9.41
N LYS A 293 -8.94 6.34 -8.90
CA LYS A 293 -8.99 4.94 -9.32
C LYS A 293 -8.91 3.99 -8.13
N GLY A 294 -9.38 2.75 -8.32
CA GLY A 294 -9.28 1.73 -7.27
C GLY A 294 -9.79 0.36 -7.69
N GLN A 295 -9.56 -0.63 -6.84
CA GLN A 295 -10.05 -1.99 -7.04
C GLN A 295 -11.56 -2.07 -6.81
N PHE A 296 -12.24 -2.83 -7.65
CA PHE A 296 -13.69 -2.85 -7.73
C PHE A 296 -14.21 -4.28 -7.92
N ILE A 297 -15.43 -4.54 -7.50
CA ILE A 297 -16.10 -5.83 -7.70
C ILE A 297 -17.45 -5.64 -8.40
N CYS A 298 -17.80 -6.56 -9.31
CA CYS A 298 -19.13 -6.61 -9.90
C CYS A 298 -20.20 -6.84 -8.84
N ARG A 299 -21.30 -6.08 -8.93
CA ARG A 299 -22.42 -6.14 -7.99
C ARG A 299 -23.73 -6.35 -8.75
N PRO A 300 -24.67 -7.18 -8.26
CA PRO A 300 -26.02 -7.28 -8.83
C PRO A 300 -26.73 -5.92 -8.90
N ALA A 301 -27.54 -5.71 -9.94
CA ALA A 301 -28.30 -4.46 -10.17
C ALA A 301 -29.11 -4.00 -8.96
N ARG A 302 -29.70 -4.95 -8.21
CA ARG A 302 -30.47 -4.64 -6.99
C ARG A 302 -29.63 -3.97 -5.88
N HIS A 303 -28.31 -4.19 -5.88
CA HIS A 303 -27.41 -3.61 -4.87
C HIS A 303 -26.71 -2.35 -5.39
N MET A 304 -26.36 -2.34 -6.67
CA MET A 304 -25.65 -1.22 -7.31
C MET A 304 -26.38 -0.86 -8.61
N PRO A 305 -27.46 -0.05 -8.55
CA PRO A 305 -28.19 0.42 -9.73
C PRO A 305 -27.36 1.40 -10.58
N ASP A 306 -27.81 1.69 -11.80
CA ASP A 306 -27.05 2.49 -12.79
C ASP A 306 -26.71 3.90 -12.29
N ARG A 307 -27.59 4.51 -11.48
CA ARG A 307 -27.31 5.79 -10.81
C ARG A 307 -26.00 5.79 -9.98
N ASP A 308 -25.53 4.64 -9.49
CA ASP A 308 -24.29 4.57 -8.74
C ASP A 308 -23.08 4.76 -9.67
N TYR A 309 -23.16 4.30 -10.92
CA TYR A 309 -22.13 4.54 -11.94
C TYR A 309 -22.14 5.99 -12.42
N ASP A 310 -23.33 6.62 -12.55
CA ASP A 310 -23.48 8.06 -12.82
C ASP A 310 -22.79 8.87 -11.71
N LEU A 311 -23.02 8.50 -10.45
CA LEU A 311 -22.44 9.14 -9.29
C LEU A 311 -20.90 8.96 -9.25
N MET A 312 -20.41 7.76 -9.55
CA MET A 312 -18.94 7.52 -9.68
C MET A 312 -18.31 8.45 -10.71
N ARG A 313 -18.95 8.58 -11.87
CA ARG A 313 -18.47 9.48 -12.94
C ARG A 313 -18.45 10.93 -12.47
N SER A 314 -19.52 11.38 -11.82
CA SER A 314 -19.66 12.76 -11.33
C SER A 314 -18.62 13.09 -10.26
N ALA A 315 -18.27 12.12 -9.41
CA ALA A 315 -17.23 12.24 -8.39
C ALA A 315 -15.80 12.11 -8.96
N GLY A 316 -15.67 11.77 -10.25
CA GLY A 316 -14.38 11.73 -10.95
C GLY A 316 -13.69 10.37 -11.01
N CYS A 317 -14.42 9.26 -10.87
CA CYS A 317 -13.86 7.94 -11.13
C CYS A 317 -13.35 7.84 -12.56
N LYS A 318 -12.06 7.53 -12.74
CA LYS A 318 -11.42 7.41 -14.05
C LYS A 318 -11.16 5.97 -14.47
N LEU A 319 -10.83 5.12 -13.50
CA LEU A 319 -10.44 3.74 -13.76
C LEU A 319 -10.89 2.86 -12.60
N VAL A 320 -11.44 1.70 -12.91
CA VAL A 320 -11.62 0.63 -11.94
C VAL A 320 -10.86 -0.62 -12.36
N GLN A 321 -10.26 -1.27 -11.38
CA GLN A 321 -9.52 -2.53 -11.53
C GLN A 321 -10.38 -3.66 -10.98
N ILE A 322 -10.76 -4.60 -11.84
CA ILE A 322 -11.75 -5.63 -11.50
C ILE A 322 -11.10 -7.00 -11.56
N GLY A 323 -11.05 -7.69 -10.43
CA GLY A 323 -10.65 -9.10 -10.37
C GLY A 323 -11.79 -9.99 -10.88
N MET A 324 -11.80 -10.30 -12.17
CA MET A 324 -12.69 -11.30 -12.75
C MET A 324 -12.16 -12.71 -12.52
N GLU A 325 -10.86 -12.87 -12.75
CA GLU A 325 -10.01 -14.05 -12.62
C GLU A 325 -10.29 -15.12 -13.68
N SER A 326 -11.55 -15.45 -13.98
CA SER A 326 -11.97 -16.40 -15.01
C SER A 326 -13.33 -16.00 -15.59
N GLY A 327 -13.56 -16.27 -16.87
CA GLY A 327 -14.87 -16.16 -17.53
C GLY A 327 -15.85 -17.26 -17.12
N SER A 328 -15.36 -18.41 -16.64
CA SER A 328 -16.20 -19.49 -16.16
C SER A 328 -16.81 -19.21 -14.78
N GLU A 329 -18.14 -19.26 -14.68
CA GLU A 329 -18.83 -19.13 -13.39
C GLU A 329 -18.45 -20.27 -12.43
N ALA A 330 -18.27 -21.48 -12.94
CA ALA A 330 -17.89 -22.64 -12.13
C ALA A 330 -16.53 -22.44 -11.46
N VAL A 331 -15.55 -21.95 -12.20
CA VAL A 331 -14.22 -21.63 -11.66
C VAL A 331 -14.31 -20.49 -10.65
N ARG A 332 -15.06 -19.42 -10.95
CA ARG A 332 -15.26 -18.31 -10.00
C ARG A 332 -15.96 -18.74 -8.72
N ASP A 333 -16.91 -19.66 -8.77
CA ASP A 333 -17.56 -20.20 -7.58
C ASP A 333 -16.60 -20.99 -6.71
N HIS A 334 -15.72 -21.83 -7.29
CA HIS A 334 -14.63 -22.48 -6.57
C HIS A 334 -13.64 -21.50 -5.95
N MET A 335 -13.38 -20.38 -6.62
CA MET A 335 -12.57 -19.28 -6.08
C MET A 335 -13.26 -18.50 -4.96
N GLY A 336 -14.59 -18.61 -4.81
CA GLY A 336 -15.39 -17.85 -3.84
C GLY A 336 -15.76 -16.43 -4.29
N LYS A 337 -15.77 -16.15 -5.59
CA LYS A 337 -16.04 -14.81 -6.16
C LYS A 337 -17.49 -14.36 -6.07
N LYS A 338 -18.47 -15.21 -6.25
CA LYS A 338 -19.92 -14.96 -6.04
C LYS A 338 -20.51 -13.79 -6.85
N PHE A 339 -20.19 -13.66 -8.10
CA PHE A 339 -20.87 -12.83 -9.09
C PHE A 339 -20.97 -13.58 -10.42
N THR A 340 -22.04 -13.33 -11.16
CA THR A 340 -22.39 -14.06 -12.37
C THR A 340 -21.82 -13.38 -13.63
N ASN A 341 -21.87 -14.09 -14.78
CA ASN A 341 -21.55 -13.50 -16.09
C ASN A 341 -22.46 -12.31 -16.40
N SER A 342 -23.75 -12.39 -16.04
CA SER A 342 -24.68 -11.27 -16.16
C SER A 342 -24.27 -10.05 -15.33
N ASP A 343 -23.70 -10.25 -14.12
CA ASP A 343 -23.17 -9.14 -13.31
C ASP A 343 -21.92 -8.52 -13.94
N ILE A 344 -21.06 -9.32 -14.58
CA ILE A 344 -19.88 -8.87 -15.32
C ILE A 344 -20.33 -8.02 -16.52
N GLU A 345 -21.17 -8.59 -17.36
CA GLU A 345 -21.66 -7.95 -18.58
C GLU A 345 -22.32 -6.61 -18.27
N ARG A 346 -23.25 -6.58 -17.30
CA ARG A 346 -23.87 -5.36 -16.84
C ARG A 346 -22.87 -4.33 -16.33
N THR A 347 -21.92 -4.75 -15.48
CA THR A 347 -20.88 -3.85 -14.93
C THR A 347 -20.06 -3.25 -16.07
N THR A 348 -19.67 -4.07 -17.06
CA THR A 348 -18.90 -3.64 -18.24
C THR A 348 -19.65 -2.55 -19.01
N TYR A 349 -20.92 -2.77 -19.33
CA TYR A 349 -21.73 -1.78 -20.05
C TYR A 349 -21.97 -0.51 -19.25
N SER A 350 -22.34 -0.61 -17.96
CA SER A 350 -22.58 0.56 -17.13
C SER A 350 -21.32 1.43 -16.96
N LEU A 351 -20.16 0.84 -16.82
CA LEU A 351 -18.88 1.57 -16.75
C LEU A 351 -18.53 2.22 -18.11
N ALA A 352 -18.77 1.51 -19.23
CA ALA A 352 -18.52 2.02 -20.57
C ALA A 352 -19.42 3.21 -20.90
N ASP A 353 -20.71 3.15 -20.56
CA ASP A 353 -21.66 4.25 -20.74
C ASP A 353 -21.22 5.51 -19.99
N GLN A 354 -20.63 5.35 -18.81
CA GLN A 354 -20.06 6.43 -18.01
C GLN A 354 -18.65 6.83 -18.44
N LYS A 355 -18.07 6.20 -19.47
CA LYS A 355 -16.69 6.44 -19.93
C LYS A 355 -15.65 6.24 -18.80
N ILE A 356 -15.91 5.32 -17.89
CA ILE A 356 -14.98 4.89 -16.83
C ILE A 356 -14.14 3.75 -17.42
N ARG A 357 -12.83 3.90 -17.43
CA ARG A 357 -11.92 2.86 -17.92
C ARG A 357 -11.97 1.64 -17.02
N GLN A 358 -11.76 0.47 -17.61
CA GLN A 358 -11.83 -0.83 -16.95
C GLN A 358 -10.54 -1.59 -17.19
N GLN A 359 -9.96 -2.10 -16.13
CA GLN A 359 -8.85 -3.05 -16.18
C GLN A 359 -9.31 -4.35 -15.52
N TRP A 360 -9.33 -5.42 -16.31
CA TRP A 360 -9.77 -6.73 -15.85
C TRP A 360 -8.56 -7.61 -15.53
N PHE A 361 -8.51 -8.13 -14.32
CA PHE A 361 -7.51 -9.12 -13.93
C PHE A 361 -8.05 -10.51 -14.24
N ILE A 362 -7.24 -11.28 -14.94
CA ILE A 362 -7.52 -12.64 -15.36
C ILE A 362 -6.29 -13.48 -15.08
N PHE A 363 -6.44 -14.68 -14.61
CA PHE A 363 -5.38 -15.66 -14.61
C PHE A 363 -5.91 -17.03 -15.06
N VAL A 364 -5.04 -17.87 -15.58
CA VAL A 364 -5.34 -19.20 -16.10
C VAL A 364 -4.61 -20.26 -15.29
N GLY A 365 -5.11 -21.50 -15.35
CA GLY A 365 -4.50 -22.61 -14.64
C GLY A 365 -4.94 -22.74 -13.18
N TYR A 366 -6.15 -22.25 -12.84
CA TYR A 366 -6.72 -22.55 -11.53
C TYR A 366 -6.94 -24.07 -11.39
N PRO A 367 -6.70 -24.72 -10.22
CA PRO A 367 -6.68 -26.18 -10.09
C PRO A 367 -7.94 -26.92 -10.56
N THR A 368 -9.08 -26.25 -10.64
CA THR A 368 -10.35 -26.85 -11.12
C THR A 368 -10.71 -26.43 -12.53
N GLU A 369 -9.88 -25.61 -13.20
CA GLU A 369 -10.14 -25.11 -14.55
C GLU A 369 -9.94 -26.24 -15.58
N THR A 370 -10.94 -26.40 -16.46
CA THR A 370 -10.87 -27.29 -17.62
C THR A 370 -10.63 -26.48 -18.90
N ASP A 371 -10.30 -27.15 -20.02
CA ASP A 371 -10.16 -26.49 -21.31
C ASP A 371 -11.45 -25.74 -21.72
N ALA A 372 -12.63 -26.27 -21.38
CA ALA A 372 -13.92 -25.63 -21.64
C ALA A 372 -14.07 -24.33 -20.80
N ASP A 373 -13.65 -24.33 -19.53
CA ASP A 373 -13.67 -23.16 -18.67
C ASP A 373 -12.71 -22.07 -19.17
N PHE A 374 -11.56 -22.49 -19.71
CA PHE A 374 -10.60 -21.57 -20.32
C PHE A 374 -11.18 -20.92 -21.58
N GLU A 375 -11.86 -21.67 -22.45
CA GLU A 375 -12.56 -21.12 -23.63
C GLU A 375 -13.66 -20.13 -23.25
N GLU A 376 -14.35 -20.30 -22.12
CA GLU A 376 -15.31 -19.30 -21.61
C GLU A 376 -14.62 -17.99 -21.17
N THR A 377 -13.32 -18.05 -20.88
CA THR A 377 -12.55 -16.88 -20.44
C THR A 377 -12.05 -16.06 -21.63
N LEU A 378 -11.85 -16.68 -22.79
CA LEU A 378 -11.40 -16.04 -24.04
C LEU A 378 -12.56 -15.34 -24.76
#